data_7d02f7562a587a68aeb60f2e75a42c4b
#
_entry.id   7d02f7562a587a68aeb60f2e75a42c4b
#
_cell.length_a   1.000
_cell.length_b   1.000
_cell.length_c   1.000
_cell.angle_alpha   90.00
_cell.angle_beta   90.00
_cell.angle_gamma   90.00
#
_symmetry.space_group_name_H-M   'P 1'
#
loop_
_entity.id
_entity.type
_entity.pdbx_description
1 polymer ?
#
loop_
_entity_poly.entity_id
_entity_poly.type
_entity_poly.pdbx_seq_one_letter_code
_entity_poly.pdbx_strand_id
1 'polypeptide(L)'
;MAEILDIVDENGEPTGETVDRETAHMQGVRHRTAHVWIFRKRDGKVQVLLQKRAEHKPSYLGCYDISSAGHIPAGVDYIPSALRELQEELGVTASADELHYCGIRYICSDDVFFGREFHDRQVSKIYALWRDTEEDGFTLQAEELDSVLWIDFGECVERVRNNSFKHCILMEELMILKRYLEESGQLLGDS
;
A
#
# COMPACT_ATOMS: atom_id res chain seq x y z
N MET A 1 22.22 -4.80 -2.63
CA MET A 1 22.53 -4.46 -1.21
C MET A 1 21.27 -4.76 -0.41
N ALA A 2 21.39 -5.21 0.84
CA ALA A 2 20.23 -5.40 1.69
C ALA A 2 19.57 -4.05 1.98
N GLU A 3 18.24 -3.98 1.96
CA GLU A 3 17.47 -2.80 2.34
C GLU A 3 17.54 -2.63 3.86
N ILE A 4 18.03 -1.47 4.32
CA ILE A 4 18.16 -1.14 5.74
C ILE A 4 17.00 -0.24 6.15
N LEU A 5 16.34 -0.59 7.24
CA LEU A 5 15.15 0.07 7.79
C LEU A 5 15.47 0.67 9.16
N ASP A 6 14.81 1.77 9.50
CA ASP A 6 14.80 2.26 10.87
C ASP A 6 13.95 1.35 11.77
N ILE A 7 14.47 0.99 12.93
CA ILE A 7 13.67 0.42 14.01
C ILE A 7 12.85 1.56 14.64
N VAL A 8 11.56 1.34 14.80
CA VAL A 8 10.66 2.38 15.32
C VAL A 8 9.93 1.94 16.58
N ASP A 9 9.51 2.92 17.36
CA ASP A 9 8.68 2.73 18.53
C ASP A 9 7.20 2.44 18.16
N GLU A 10 6.33 2.39 19.14
CA GLU A 10 4.90 2.16 18.95
C GLU A 10 4.17 3.28 18.19
N ASN A 11 4.75 4.47 18.12
CA ASN A 11 4.21 5.62 17.39
C ASN A 11 4.76 5.73 15.96
N GLY A 12 5.72 4.86 15.59
CA GLY A 12 6.42 4.90 14.31
C GLY A 12 7.59 5.89 14.28
N GLU A 13 8.05 6.37 15.45
CA GLU A 13 9.21 7.25 15.53
C GLU A 13 10.52 6.44 15.58
N PRO A 14 11.54 6.82 14.81
CA PRO A 14 12.83 6.12 14.80
C PRO A 14 13.50 6.10 16.17
N THR A 15 13.97 4.91 16.58
CA THR A 15 14.71 4.75 17.85
C THR A 15 16.18 5.15 17.76
N GLY A 16 16.69 5.35 16.54
CA GLY A 16 18.10 5.55 16.24
C GLY A 16 18.85 4.26 15.91
N GLU A 17 18.19 3.13 16.01
CA GLU A 17 18.72 1.82 15.59
C GLU A 17 18.17 1.41 14.22
N THR A 18 18.90 0.54 13.53
CA THR A 18 18.53 0.06 12.19
C THR A 18 18.59 -1.46 12.12
N VAL A 19 17.86 -2.02 11.15
CA VAL A 19 17.81 -3.45 10.88
C VAL A 19 17.71 -3.68 9.37
N ASP A 20 18.26 -4.77 8.86
CA ASP A 20 17.97 -5.18 7.49
C ASP A 20 16.56 -5.78 7.38
N ARG A 21 15.94 -5.61 6.20
CA ARG A 21 14.54 -6.01 5.96
C ARG A 21 14.29 -7.51 6.22
N GLU A 22 15.21 -8.39 5.86
CA GLU A 22 15.02 -9.83 6.07
C GLU A 22 14.99 -10.16 7.56
N THR A 23 15.91 -9.61 8.33
CA THR A 23 15.94 -9.73 9.80
C THR A 23 14.69 -9.10 10.43
N ALA A 24 14.24 -7.94 9.93
CA ALA A 24 13.03 -7.29 10.45
C ALA A 24 11.82 -8.21 10.37
N HIS A 25 11.59 -8.86 9.24
CA HIS A 25 10.48 -9.80 9.09
C HIS A 25 10.69 -11.14 9.78
N MET A 26 11.95 -11.61 9.88
CA MET A 26 12.25 -12.88 10.57
C MET A 26 12.07 -12.75 12.09
N GLN A 27 12.37 -11.59 12.66
CA GLN A 27 12.33 -11.35 14.11
C GLN A 27 11.13 -10.53 14.58
N GLY A 28 10.28 -10.04 13.66
CA GLY A 28 9.15 -9.17 13.98
C GLY A 28 9.58 -7.82 14.52
N VAL A 29 10.63 -7.23 13.95
CA VAL A 29 11.10 -5.89 14.33
C VAL A 29 10.22 -4.84 13.68
N ARG A 30 9.70 -3.90 14.49
CA ARG A 30 8.80 -2.86 14.01
C ARG A 30 9.54 -1.84 13.15
N HIS A 31 8.97 -1.58 11.96
CA HIS A 31 9.52 -0.66 10.95
C HIS A 31 8.38 0.10 10.26
N ARG A 32 8.72 1.00 9.35
CA ARG A 32 7.76 1.87 8.66
C ARG A 32 7.51 1.43 7.23
N THR A 33 6.26 1.65 6.77
CA THR A 33 5.87 1.55 5.36
C THR A 33 5.01 2.73 4.94
N ALA A 34 5.03 3.06 3.66
CA ALA A 34 4.13 4.04 3.05
C ALA A 34 3.21 3.32 2.06
N HIS A 35 1.91 3.56 2.17
CA HIS A 35 0.89 3.02 1.30
C HIS A 35 0.23 4.14 0.50
N VAL A 36 0.16 4.01 -0.81
CA VAL A 36 -0.53 4.96 -1.68
C VAL A 36 -1.65 4.26 -2.42
N TRP A 37 -2.84 4.81 -2.29
CA TRP A 37 -4.02 4.39 -3.01
C TRP A 37 -4.33 5.40 -4.10
N ILE A 38 -4.37 4.96 -5.35
CA ILE A 38 -4.66 5.83 -6.50
C ILE A 38 -6.16 5.74 -6.80
N PHE A 39 -6.79 6.91 -6.88
CA PHE A 39 -8.22 7.06 -7.15
C PHE A 39 -8.46 7.83 -8.44
N ARG A 40 -9.60 7.54 -9.07
CA ARG A 40 -10.19 8.35 -10.13
C ARG A 40 -11.71 8.43 -10.00
N LYS A 41 -12.32 9.36 -10.72
CA LYS A 41 -13.79 9.41 -10.89
C LYS A 41 -14.15 9.07 -12.33
N ARG A 42 -15.02 8.09 -12.52
CA ARG A 42 -15.57 7.69 -13.81
C ARG A 42 -17.06 7.40 -13.67
N ASP A 43 -17.87 7.96 -14.57
CA ASP A 43 -19.31 7.74 -14.62
C ASP A 43 -20.02 7.98 -13.27
N GLY A 44 -19.58 9.01 -12.55
CA GLY A 44 -20.12 9.36 -11.22
C GLY A 44 -19.64 8.48 -10.08
N LYS A 45 -18.79 7.49 -10.33
CA LYS A 45 -18.26 6.56 -9.33
C LYS A 45 -16.80 6.87 -8.99
N VAL A 46 -16.45 6.60 -7.75
CA VAL A 46 -15.04 6.56 -7.32
C VAL A 46 -14.48 5.18 -7.61
N GLN A 47 -13.43 5.14 -8.40
CA GLN A 47 -12.65 3.93 -8.67
C GLN A 47 -11.31 3.99 -7.96
N VAL A 48 -10.79 2.83 -7.58
CA VAL A 48 -9.48 2.63 -6.98
C VAL A 48 -8.63 1.73 -7.87
N LEU A 49 -7.35 2.05 -8.00
CA LEU A 49 -6.39 1.23 -8.72
C LEU A 49 -5.86 0.14 -7.79
N LEU A 50 -5.94 -1.10 -8.20
CA LEU A 50 -5.28 -2.23 -7.56
C LEU A 50 -4.09 -2.67 -8.41
N GLN A 51 -2.98 -3.02 -7.77
CA GLN A 51 -1.89 -3.74 -8.44
C GLN A 51 -2.09 -5.26 -8.30
N LYS A 52 -1.69 -6.01 -9.31
CA LYS A 52 -1.55 -7.47 -9.22
C LYS A 52 -0.08 -7.81 -9.03
N ARG A 53 0.26 -8.38 -7.88
CA ARG A 53 1.62 -8.79 -7.53
C ARG A 53 2.12 -9.87 -8.48
N ALA A 54 3.39 -9.79 -8.88
CA ALA A 54 3.99 -10.78 -9.76
C ALA A 54 3.99 -12.19 -9.14
N GLU A 55 3.80 -13.20 -9.97
CA GLU A 55 3.69 -14.61 -9.54
C GLU A 55 5.00 -15.19 -8.97
N HIS A 56 6.12 -14.50 -9.13
CA HIS A 56 7.42 -14.91 -8.60
C HIS A 56 7.85 -14.19 -7.32
N LYS A 57 6.96 -13.36 -6.75
CA LYS A 57 7.25 -12.67 -5.47
C LYS A 57 7.40 -13.66 -4.32
N PRO A 58 8.21 -13.37 -3.30
CA PRO A 58 8.43 -14.26 -2.16
C PRO A 58 7.21 -14.37 -1.23
N SER A 59 6.26 -13.45 -1.32
CA SER A 59 5.03 -13.43 -0.49
C SER A 59 3.84 -12.96 -1.30
N TYR A 60 2.63 -13.46 -0.99
CA TYR A 60 1.36 -13.07 -1.59
C TYR A 60 1.37 -13.09 -3.13
N LEU A 61 1.90 -14.16 -3.73
CA LEU A 61 2.05 -14.33 -5.18
C LEU A 61 0.73 -14.14 -5.92
N GLY A 62 0.71 -13.30 -6.95
CA GLY A 62 -0.44 -13.07 -7.82
C GLY A 62 -1.69 -12.56 -7.12
N CYS A 63 -1.56 -12.06 -5.88
CA CYS A 63 -2.65 -11.39 -5.18
C CYS A 63 -2.85 -9.98 -5.72
N TYR A 64 -4.09 -9.53 -5.74
CA TYR A 64 -4.38 -8.10 -5.83
C TYR A 64 -4.03 -7.41 -4.51
N ASP A 65 -3.45 -6.23 -4.62
CA ASP A 65 -2.93 -5.43 -3.52
C ASP A 65 -3.26 -3.95 -3.73
N ILE A 66 -2.89 -3.11 -2.78
CA ILE A 66 -3.01 -1.64 -2.85
C ILE A 66 -2.25 -1.09 -4.07
N SER A 67 -2.49 0.16 -4.47
CA SER A 67 -1.91 0.69 -5.72
C SER A 67 -0.37 0.70 -5.70
N SER A 68 0.24 1.16 -4.62
CA SER A 68 1.69 1.12 -4.40
C SER A 68 2.00 1.08 -2.91
N ALA A 69 2.98 0.28 -2.51
CA ALA A 69 3.41 0.16 -1.11
C ALA A 69 4.88 -0.21 -1.00
N GLY A 70 5.60 0.49 -0.14
CA GLY A 70 7.01 0.21 0.08
C GLY A 70 7.47 0.44 1.51
N HIS A 71 8.58 -0.21 1.83
CA HIS A 71 9.31 0.03 3.06
C HIS A 71 10.01 1.39 2.99
N ILE A 72 10.18 1.99 4.15
CA ILE A 72 10.88 3.28 4.28
C ILE A 72 12.33 2.99 4.66
N PRO A 73 13.29 3.29 3.78
CA PRO A 73 14.71 3.12 4.07
C PRO A 73 15.14 3.94 5.29
N ALA A 74 16.13 3.46 6.01
CA ALA A 74 16.68 4.15 7.17
C ALA A 74 17.07 5.60 6.86
N GLY A 75 16.65 6.52 7.73
CA GLY A 75 16.89 7.95 7.59
C GLY A 75 16.02 8.67 6.54
N VAL A 76 15.08 7.98 5.88
CA VAL A 76 14.14 8.56 4.92
C VAL A 76 12.77 8.75 5.58
N ASP A 77 11.98 9.72 5.12
CA ASP A 77 10.61 9.95 5.62
C ASP A 77 9.55 9.31 4.71
N TYR A 78 8.29 9.30 5.16
CA TYR A 78 7.14 8.68 4.50
C TYR A 78 6.88 9.22 3.10
N ILE A 79 6.78 10.54 2.93
CA ILE A 79 6.44 11.16 1.64
C ILE A 79 7.52 10.89 0.57
N PRO A 80 8.81 11.13 0.79
CA PRO A 80 9.84 10.79 -0.18
C PRO A 80 9.83 9.32 -0.57
N SER A 81 9.60 8.40 0.38
CA SER A 81 9.51 6.96 0.09
C SER A 81 8.29 6.63 -0.75
N ALA A 82 7.10 7.19 -0.41
CA ALA A 82 5.88 7.00 -1.19
C ALA A 82 6.03 7.46 -2.64
N LEU A 83 6.64 8.62 -2.86
CA LEU A 83 6.88 9.15 -4.21
C LEU A 83 7.87 8.31 -5.00
N ARG A 84 8.90 7.77 -4.35
CA ARG A 84 9.86 6.86 -4.96
C ARG A 84 9.19 5.57 -5.42
N GLU A 85 8.40 4.91 -4.54
CA GLU A 85 7.69 3.67 -4.87
C GLU A 85 6.68 3.87 -6.02
N LEU A 86 5.91 4.97 -6.01
CA LEU A 86 5.01 5.31 -7.11
C LEU A 86 5.75 5.39 -8.45
N GLN A 87 6.94 6.00 -8.47
CA GLN A 87 7.74 6.13 -9.67
C GLN A 87 8.36 4.80 -10.09
N GLU A 88 8.87 4.01 -9.15
CA GLU A 88 9.53 2.73 -9.42
C GLU A 88 8.53 1.66 -9.87
N GLU A 89 7.42 1.48 -9.13
CA GLU A 89 6.44 0.42 -9.37
C GLU A 89 5.50 0.72 -10.56
N LEU A 90 5.04 1.98 -10.69
CA LEU A 90 3.97 2.36 -11.62
C LEU A 90 4.38 3.41 -12.67
N GLY A 91 5.59 3.96 -12.60
CA GLY A 91 6.02 5.06 -13.45
C GLY A 91 5.29 6.39 -13.16
N VAL A 92 4.66 6.52 -12.01
CA VAL A 92 3.86 7.70 -11.65
C VAL A 92 4.74 8.75 -10.98
N THR A 93 4.87 9.91 -11.63
CA THR A 93 5.48 11.10 -11.01
C THR A 93 4.41 11.92 -10.30
N ALA A 94 4.63 12.23 -9.04
CA ALA A 94 3.78 13.07 -8.23
C ALA A 94 4.62 13.99 -7.33
N SER A 95 3.99 15.05 -6.80
CA SER A 95 4.57 15.94 -5.81
C SER A 95 3.98 15.67 -4.41
N ALA A 96 4.62 16.16 -3.37
CA ALA A 96 4.21 15.92 -2.00
C ALA A 96 2.81 16.45 -1.67
N ASP A 97 2.42 17.57 -2.30
CA ASP A 97 1.11 18.21 -2.12
C ASP A 97 -0.04 17.47 -2.83
N GLU A 98 0.26 16.53 -3.73
CA GLU A 98 -0.74 15.65 -4.34
C GLU A 98 -1.05 14.41 -3.49
N LEU A 99 -0.21 14.10 -2.48
CA LEU A 99 -0.43 13.00 -1.56
C LEU A 99 -1.30 13.47 -0.37
N HIS A 100 -2.54 13.00 -0.33
CA HIS A 100 -3.48 13.31 0.73
C HIS A 100 -3.39 12.27 1.84
N TYR A 101 -2.99 12.67 3.04
CA TYR A 101 -2.92 11.77 4.19
C TYR A 101 -4.32 11.31 4.60
N CYS A 102 -4.52 9.99 4.66
CA CYS A 102 -5.79 9.36 5.02
C CYS A 102 -5.82 8.81 6.44
N GLY A 103 -4.66 8.39 6.96
CA GLY A 103 -4.56 7.81 8.28
C GLY A 103 -3.31 6.96 8.48
N ILE A 104 -3.26 6.33 9.64
CA ILE A 104 -2.20 5.42 10.04
C ILE A 104 -2.79 4.04 10.32
N ARG A 105 -2.04 2.99 10.03
CA ARG A 105 -2.38 1.62 10.34
C ARG A 105 -1.19 0.93 11.01
N TYR A 106 -1.50 0.13 12.02
CA TYR A 106 -0.53 -0.72 12.70
C TYR A 106 -0.74 -2.16 12.24
N ILE A 107 0.28 -2.74 11.62
CA ILE A 107 0.25 -4.13 11.16
C ILE A 107 0.96 -4.99 12.20
N CYS A 108 0.30 -6.09 12.57
CA CYS A 108 0.85 -7.10 13.46
C CYS A 108 0.30 -8.46 13.00
N SER A 109 0.99 -9.12 12.08
CA SER A 109 0.62 -10.43 11.58
C SER A 109 1.79 -11.40 11.60
N ASP A 110 1.48 -12.69 11.69
CA ASP A 110 2.43 -13.79 11.64
C ASP A 110 1.96 -14.75 10.54
N ASP A 111 2.81 -14.98 9.56
CA ASP A 111 2.55 -15.80 8.38
C ASP A 111 3.69 -16.78 8.15
N VAL A 112 3.49 -17.74 7.27
CA VAL A 112 4.54 -18.66 6.81
C VAL A 112 4.56 -18.68 5.29
N PHE A 113 5.67 -18.25 4.70
CA PHE A 113 5.88 -18.31 3.26
C PHE A 113 7.03 -19.26 2.92
N PHE A 114 6.75 -20.27 2.08
CA PHE A 114 7.74 -21.29 1.68
C PHE A 114 8.47 -21.96 2.85
N GLY A 115 7.73 -22.18 3.97
CA GLY A 115 8.28 -22.83 5.17
C GLY A 115 9.16 -21.92 6.04
N ARG A 116 9.18 -20.61 5.78
CA ARG A 116 9.86 -19.62 6.61
C ARG A 116 8.83 -18.76 7.34
N GLU A 117 9.05 -18.52 8.62
CA GLU A 117 8.27 -17.60 9.42
C GLU A 117 8.44 -16.17 8.90
N PHE A 118 7.33 -15.43 8.88
CA PHE A 118 7.26 -14.04 8.45
C PHE A 118 6.43 -13.26 9.45
N HIS A 119 7.08 -12.40 10.20
CA HIS A 119 6.45 -11.57 11.23
C HIS A 119 6.36 -10.15 10.71
N ASP A 120 5.16 -9.69 10.43
CA ASP A 120 4.93 -8.34 9.93
C ASP A 120 4.56 -7.40 11.08
N ARG A 121 5.41 -6.43 11.34
CA ARG A 121 5.26 -5.43 12.39
C ARG A 121 5.52 -4.05 11.79
N GLN A 122 4.47 -3.43 11.26
CA GLN A 122 4.63 -2.19 10.52
C GLN A 122 3.78 -1.05 11.10
N VAL A 123 4.32 0.15 10.99
CA VAL A 123 3.58 1.40 11.13
C VAL A 123 3.47 2.02 9.75
N SER A 124 2.27 1.94 9.16
CA SER A 124 1.99 2.34 7.78
C SER A 124 1.23 3.66 7.74
N LYS A 125 1.76 4.67 7.08
CA LYS A 125 0.97 5.86 6.72
C LYS A 125 0.31 5.64 5.36
N ILE A 126 -0.98 5.96 5.30
CA ILE A 126 -1.84 5.74 4.15
C ILE A 126 -2.13 7.07 3.48
N TYR A 127 -1.90 7.11 2.18
CA TYR A 127 -2.12 8.29 1.34
C TYR A 127 -3.06 7.98 0.18
N ALA A 128 -3.87 8.97 -0.22
CA ALA A 128 -4.63 8.97 -1.46
C ALA A 128 -3.94 9.86 -2.49
N LEU A 129 -3.90 9.40 -3.74
CA LEU A 129 -3.47 10.15 -4.91
C LEU A 129 -4.58 10.11 -5.96
N TRP A 130 -4.98 11.26 -6.50
CA TRP A 130 -5.97 11.33 -7.55
C TRP A 130 -5.30 11.39 -8.92
N ARG A 131 -5.56 10.39 -9.79
CA ARG A 131 -5.03 10.29 -11.15
C ARG A 131 -6.06 9.66 -12.07
N ASP A 132 -6.38 10.35 -13.16
CA ASP A 132 -7.24 9.81 -14.21
C ASP A 132 -6.37 9.32 -15.39
N THR A 133 -5.73 8.16 -15.19
CA THR A 133 -4.87 7.49 -16.15
C THR A 133 -5.48 6.14 -16.50
N GLU A 134 -5.48 5.74 -17.77
CA GLU A 134 -5.90 4.39 -18.16
C GLU A 134 -4.85 3.34 -17.75
N GLU A 135 -5.24 2.07 -17.71
CA GLU A 135 -4.37 0.98 -17.24
C GLU A 135 -3.08 0.85 -18.06
N ASP A 136 -3.14 1.08 -19.35
CA ASP A 136 -2.01 1.07 -20.29
C ASP A 136 -1.13 2.33 -20.21
N GLY A 137 -1.55 3.35 -19.49
CA GLY A 137 -0.78 4.56 -19.21
C GLY A 137 0.21 4.42 -18.06
N PHE A 138 0.19 3.30 -17.30
CA PHE A 138 1.15 3.01 -16.25
C PHE A 138 2.37 2.26 -16.80
N THR A 139 3.56 2.57 -16.28
CA THR A 139 4.80 1.83 -16.59
C THR A 139 5.13 0.92 -15.42
N LEU A 140 4.77 -0.36 -15.55
CA LEU A 140 4.90 -1.32 -14.47
C LEU A 140 6.31 -1.86 -14.33
N GLN A 141 6.80 -1.96 -13.11
CA GLN A 141 8.02 -2.68 -12.79
C GLN A 141 7.75 -4.19 -12.82
N ALA A 142 8.15 -4.86 -13.90
CA ALA A 142 7.79 -6.26 -14.18
C ALA A 142 8.30 -7.25 -13.10
N GLU A 143 9.34 -6.89 -12.35
CA GLU A 143 9.84 -7.68 -11.22
C GLU A 143 8.90 -7.64 -10.02
N GLU A 144 8.04 -6.63 -9.92
CA GLU A 144 7.14 -6.42 -8.80
C GLU A 144 5.68 -6.73 -9.16
N LEU A 145 5.24 -6.33 -10.36
CA LEU A 145 3.84 -6.27 -10.76
C LEU A 145 3.58 -6.98 -12.10
N ASP A 146 2.50 -7.76 -12.17
CA ASP A 146 2.00 -8.34 -13.42
C ASP A 146 1.07 -7.38 -14.17
N SER A 147 0.19 -6.68 -13.46
CA SER A 147 -0.82 -5.80 -14.03
C SER A 147 -1.40 -4.84 -13.00
N VAL A 148 -2.20 -3.89 -13.47
CA VAL A 148 -3.07 -3.05 -12.64
C VAL A 148 -4.52 -3.21 -13.07
N LEU A 149 -5.46 -2.87 -12.19
CA LEU A 149 -6.90 -2.98 -12.42
C LEU A 149 -7.62 -1.81 -11.76
N TRP A 150 -8.41 -1.08 -12.51
CA TRP A 150 -9.38 -0.16 -11.96
C TRP A 150 -10.65 -0.89 -11.53
N ILE A 151 -11.08 -0.68 -10.31
CA ILE A 151 -12.32 -1.25 -9.75
C ILE A 151 -13.11 -0.16 -9.04
N ASP A 152 -14.44 -0.23 -9.08
CA ASP A 152 -15.31 0.60 -8.25
C ASP A 152 -14.95 0.41 -6.77
N PHE A 153 -14.80 1.51 -6.02
CA PHE A 153 -14.36 1.43 -4.62
C PHE A 153 -15.34 0.63 -3.75
N GLY A 154 -16.64 0.82 -3.96
CA GLY A 154 -17.68 0.05 -3.25
C GLY A 154 -17.60 -1.44 -3.60
N GLU A 155 -17.41 -1.77 -4.89
CA GLU A 155 -17.20 -3.15 -5.32
C GLU A 155 -15.92 -3.74 -4.71
N CYS A 156 -14.82 -3.00 -4.65
CA CYS A 156 -13.58 -3.43 -4.01
C CYS A 156 -13.82 -3.81 -2.55
N VAL A 157 -14.50 -2.94 -1.79
CA VAL A 157 -14.85 -3.19 -0.38
C VAL A 157 -15.66 -4.48 -0.23
N GLU A 158 -16.70 -4.68 -1.05
CA GLU A 158 -17.54 -5.89 -1.00
C GLU A 158 -16.75 -7.15 -1.37
N ARG A 159 -15.92 -7.09 -2.40
CA ARG A 159 -15.13 -8.24 -2.84
C ARG A 159 -14.07 -8.65 -1.83
N VAL A 160 -13.42 -7.68 -1.17
CA VAL A 160 -12.47 -7.95 -0.07
C VAL A 160 -13.20 -8.54 1.12
N ARG A 161 -14.34 -7.95 1.53
CA ARG A 161 -15.16 -8.46 2.64
C ARG A 161 -15.57 -9.91 2.45
N ASN A 162 -15.97 -10.27 1.25
CA ASN A 162 -16.47 -11.61 0.91
C ASN A 162 -15.36 -12.56 0.46
N ASN A 163 -14.10 -12.10 0.44
CA ASN A 163 -12.94 -12.85 -0.07
C ASN A 163 -13.20 -13.49 -1.45
N SER A 164 -13.84 -12.72 -2.37
CA SER A 164 -14.32 -13.22 -3.66
C SER A 164 -13.29 -13.13 -4.79
N PHE A 165 -12.07 -12.72 -4.50
CA PHE A 165 -10.91 -12.75 -5.41
C PHE A 165 -9.62 -12.91 -4.58
N LYS A 166 -8.54 -13.32 -5.24
CA LYS A 166 -7.25 -13.52 -4.58
C LYS A 166 -6.61 -12.17 -4.26
N HIS A 167 -6.54 -11.79 -2.99
CA HIS A 167 -6.00 -10.50 -2.53
C HIS A 167 -5.25 -10.62 -1.20
N CYS A 168 -4.44 -9.60 -0.90
CA CYS A 168 -3.82 -9.39 0.41
C CYS A 168 -4.24 -8.05 1.05
N ILE A 169 -5.29 -7.42 0.53
CA ILE A 169 -5.85 -6.17 1.04
C ILE A 169 -6.58 -6.43 2.35
N LEU A 170 -6.40 -5.57 3.33
CA LEU A 170 -7.08 -5.67 4.63
C LEU A 170 -8.23 -4.65 4.75
N MET A 171 -9.36 -5.13 5.27
CA MET A 171 -10.59 -4.33 5.45
C MET A 171 -10.36 -3.07 6.28
N GLU A 172 -9.48 -3.12 7.29
CA GLU A 172 -9.17 -1.98 8.14
C GLU A 172 -8.67 -0.78 7.31
N GLU A 173 -7.81 -1.03 6.34
CA GLU A 173 -7.27 0.02 5.46
C GLU A 173 -8.34 0.60 4.53
N LEU A 174 -9.20 -0.25 3.96
CA LEU A 174 -10.35 0.20 3.18
C LEU A 174 -11.33 1.06 3.99
N MET A 175 -11.47 0.80 5.29
CA MET A 175 -12.32 1.63 6.16
C MET A 175 -11.69 2.99 6.48
N ILE A 176 -10.36 3.07 6.57
CA ILE A 176 -9.63 4.36 6.67
C ILE A 176 -9.88 5.19 5.39
N LEU A 177 -9.75 4.56 4.22
CA LEU A 177 -10.00 5.21 2.93
C LEU A 177 -11.45 5.63 2.76
N LYS A 178 -12.40 4.80 3.16
CA LYS A 178 -13.83 5.13 3.11
C LYS A 178 -14.11 6.41 3.90
N ARG A 179 -13.59 6.50 5.13
CA ARG A 179 -13.73 7.71 5.98
C ARG A 179 -13.15 8.93 5.28
N TYR A 180 -11.94 8.83 4.75
CA TYR A 180 -11.30 9.92 3.99
C TYR A 180 -12.18 10.38 2.82
N LEU A 181 -12.72 9.45 2.03
CA LEU A 181 -13.57 9.76 0.88
C LEU A 181 -14.91 10.41 1.29
N GLU A 182 -15.49 9.99 2.41
CA GLU A 182 -16.72 10.61 2.98
C GLU A 182 -16.43 12.01 3.50
N GLU A 183 -15.40 12.20 4.31
CA GLU A 183 -15.01 13.49 4.90
C GLU A 183 -14.60 14.53 3.84
N SER A 184 -13.97 14.08 2.75
CA SER A 184 -13.59 14.92 1.61
C SER A 184 -14.72 15.17 0.61
N GLY A 185 -15.92 14.60 0.84
CA GLY A 185 -17.07 14.75 -0.05
C GLY A 185 -16.92 14.03 -1.40
N GLN A 186 -16.03 13.07 -1.48
CA GLN A 186 -15.77 12.30 -2.71
C GLN A 186 -16.75 11.12 -2.87
N LEU A 187 -17.20 10.52 -1.76
CA LEU A 187 -18.36 9.65 -1.72
C LEU A 187 -19.54 10.51 -1.27
N LEU A 188 -20.59 10.56 -2.08
CA LEU A 188 -21.88 11.08 -1.63
C LEU A 188 -22.38 10.05 -0.61
N GLY A 189 -22.65 10.49 0.62
CA GLY A 189 -23.28 9.61 1.61
C GLY A 189 -24.56 9.04 1.02
N ASP A 190 -24.78 7.75 1.25
CA ASP A 190 -26.07 7.12 0.97
C ASP A 190 -27.12 7.86 1.79
N SER A 191 -27.92 8.71 1.12
CA SER A 191 -29.07 9.44 1.68
C SER A 191 -30.29 8.56 1.72
#